data_b2f4bc378fa9827e231525d013562f90
#
_entry.id   b2f4bc378fa9827e231525d013562f90
#
_cell.length_a   1.000
_cell.length_b   1.000
_cell.length_c   1.000
_cell.angle_alpha   90.00
_cell.angle_beta   90.00
_cell.angle_gamma   90.00
#
_symmetry.space_group_name_H-M   'P 1'
#
loop_
_entity.id
_entity.type
_entity.pdbx_description
1 polymer ?
#
loop_
_entity_poly.entity_id
_entity_poly.type
_entity_poly.pdbx_seq_one_letter_code
_entity_poly.pdbx_strand_id
1 'polypeptide(L)'
;MWRMYAKDGCCIKFNSQKLKEFFYGFRDANLEKGLMNPIDGEVRYEINKVTELVINDVHNLKNELMLYDDILRFCLLVKSPSFSFEHEYRMGIPFEDQYLGENCSKEFSLSGTTIRPQLELKNFPVRDIIEEITISPFVTSELTKIGIQELLISKGISPDVVRLSQIPIR
;
A
#
# COMPACT_ATOMS: atom_id res chain seq x y z
N MET A 1 -13.62 11.16 -0.09
CA MET A 1 -12.58 10.34 -0.77
C MET A 1 -12.64 10.47 -2.29
N TRP A 2 -13.73 10.05 -2.99
CA TRP A 2 -13.81 10.05 -4.46
C TRP A 2 -13.43 11.39 -5.12
N ARG A 3 -13.95 12.54 -4.61
CA ARG A 3 -13.66 13.85 -5.20
C ARG A 3 -12.18 14.25 -5.15
N MET A 4 -11.45 13.74 -4.17
CA MET A 4 -10.06 14.15 -3.95
C MET A 4 -9.06 13.24 -4.63
N TYR A 5 -9.30 11.92 -4.63
CA TYR A 5 -8.28 10.95 -5.01
C TYR A 5 -8.62 10.09 -6.22
N ALA A 6 -9.89 9.90 -6.53
CA ALA A 6 -10.30 8.94 -7.56
C ALA A 6 -11.56 9.38 -8.31
N LYS A 7 -11.63 10.65 -8.70
CA LYS A 7 -12.80 11.18 -9.40
C LYS A 7 -13.18 10.32 -10.62
N ASP A 8 -12.18 9.96 -11.44
CA ASP A 8 -12.36 9.20 -12.67
C ASP A 8 -11.76 7.79 -12.58
N GLY A 9 -11.59 7.27 -11.37
CA GLY A 9 -10.89 6.02 -11.11
C GLY A 9 -11.74 4.92 -10.47
N CYS A 10 -11.07 3.97 -9.87
CA CYS A 10 -11.66 2.92 -9.06
C CYS A 10 -10.96 2.77 -7.72
N CYS A 11 -11.64 2.16 -6.76
CA CYS A 11 -11.10 1.74 -5.48
C CYS A 11 -10.99 0.22 -5.48
N ILE A 12 -9.83 -0.29 -5.09
CA ILE A 12 -9.60 -1.74 -4.99
C ILE A 12 -9.61 -2.12 -3.51
N LYS A 13 -10.44 -3.09 -3.17
CA LYS A 13 -10.49 -3.70 -1.84
C LYS A 13 -9.67 -4.98 -1.85
N PHE A 14 -8.68 -5.03 -0.97
CA PHE A 14 -7.83 -6.20 -0.78
C PHE A 14 -8.22 -6.97 0.48
N ASN A 15 -8.05 -8.29 0.44
CA ASN A 15 -8.04 -9.12 1.65
C ASN A 15 -6.78 -8.79 2.46
N SER A 16 -6.97 -8.14 3.60
CA SER A 16 -5.86 -7.64 4.43
C SER A 16 -4.99 -8.77 4.98
N GLN A 17 -5.59 -9.91 5.35
CA GLN A 17 -4.85 -11.06 5.88
C GLN A 17 -3.94 -11.67 4.81
N LYS A 18 -4.48 -11.95 3.62
CA LYS A 18 -3.69 -12.48 2.51
C LYS A 18 -2.60 -11.52 2.03
N LEU A 19 -2.89 -10.21 2.08
CA LEU A 19 -1.90 -9.18 1.77
C LEU A 19 -0.73 -9.21 2.76
N LYS A 20 -1.01 -9.33 4.07
CA LYS A 20 0.01 -9.51 5.11
C LYS A 20 0.81 -10.78 4.89
N GLU A 21 0.16 -11.91 4.66
CA GLU A 21 0.80 -13.20 4.40
C GLU A 21 1.77 -13.11 3.21
N PHE A 22 1.38 -12.42 2.15
CA PHE A 22 2.27 -12.18 1.01
C PHE A 22 3.53 -11.39 1.41
N PHE A 23 3.38 -10.29 2.14
CA PHE A 23 4.51 -9.46 2.55
C PHE A 23 5.46 -10.21 3.51
N TYR A 24 4.91 -10.97 4.44
CA TYR A 24 5.73 -11.80 5.35
C TYR A 24 6.42 -12.93 4.58
N GLY A 25 5.74 -13.59 3.64
CA GLY A 25 6.35 -14.59 2.77
C GLY A 25 7.48 -14.02 1.88
N PHE A 26 7.30 -12.80 1.38
CA PHE A 26 8.36 -12.09 0.65
C PHE A 26 9.58 -11.82 1.55
N ARG A 27 9.37 -11.40 2.80
CA ARG A 27 10.43 -11.23 3.78
C ARG A 27 11.14 -12.56 4.06
N ASP A 28 10.39 -13.63 4.29
CA ASP A 28 10.95 -14.95 4.60
C ASP A 28 11.83 -15.48 3.47
N ALA A 29 11.43 -15.27 2.23
CA ALA A 29 12.20 -15.62 1.04
C ALA A 29 13.50 -14.80 0.87
N ASN A 30 13.66 -13.71 1.60
CA ASN A 30 14.84 -12.82 1.54
C ASN A 30 15.55 -12.65 2.90
N LEU A 31 15.26 -13.49 3.88
CA LEU A 31 15.87 -13.43 5.22
C LEU A 31 17.40 -13.52 5.17
N GLU A 32 17.95 -14.40 4.34
CA GLU A 32 19.39 -14.56 4.19
C GLU A 32 20.09 -13.29 3.67
N LYS A 33 19.35 -12.43 2.97
CA LYS A 33 19.83 -11.13 2.51
C LYS A 33 19.66 -10.04 3.57
N GLY A 34 19.13 -10.37 4.75
CA GLY A 34 18.93 -9.42 5.86
C GLY A 34 17.66 -8.57 5.76
N LEU A 35 16.66 -8.97 4.94
CA LEU A 35 15.42 -8.21 4.83
C LEU A 35 14.67 -8.18 6.18
N MET A 36 14.37 -6.98 6.63
CA MET A 36 13.67 -6.73 7.89
C MET A 36 12.18 -7.12 7.82
N ASN A 37 11.56 -7.21 8.99
CA ASN A 37 10.11 -7.44 9.08
C ASN A 37 9.32 -6.34 8.38
N PRO A 38 8.19 -6.68 7.73
CA PRO A 38 7.24 -5.69 7.26
C PRO A 38 6.75 -4.81 8.40
N ILE A 39 6.62 -3.54 8.14
CA ILE A 39 6.03 -2.57 9.07
C ILE A 39 4.60 -2.35 8.62
N ASP A 40 3.62 -2.59 9.50
CA ASP A 40 2.22 -2.33 9.20
C ASP A 40 1.49 -1.70 10.38
N GLY A 41 0.47 -0.92 10.10
CA GLY A 41 -0.35 -0.31 11.14
C GLY A 41 -1.23 0.84 10.66
N GLU A 42 -2.10 1.27 11.57
CA GLU A 42 -2.89 2.49 11.39
C GLU A 42 -2.00 3.73 11.45
N VAL A 43 -2.25 4.67 10.54
CA VAL A 43 -1.56 5.96 10.54
C VAL A 43 -2.01 6.80 11.74
N ARG A 44 -1.03 7.31 12.48
CA ARG A 44 -1.23 8.20 13.63
C ARG A 44 -1.14 9.66 13.19
N TYR A 45 -2.09 10.44 13.64
CA TYR A 45 -2.18 11.87 13.29
C TYR A 45 -1.82 12.81 14.45
N GLU A 46 -1.42 12.26 15.60
CA GLU A 46 -1.00 13.01 16.79
C GLU A 46 0.53 13.12 16.84
N ILE A 47 1.10 14.00 16.03
CA ILE A 47 2.55 14.14 15.86
C ILE A 47 3.27 14.37 17.20
N ASN A 48 2.74 15.23 18.07
CA ASN A 48 3.42 15.60 19.33
C ASN A 48 3.66 14.40 20.25
N LYS A 49 2.63 13.55 20.46
CA LYS A 49 2.78 12.35 21.30
C LYS A 49 3.76 11.34 20.73
N VAL A 50 3.77 11.19 19.40
CA VAL A 50 4.68 10.25 18.75
C VAL A 50 6.11 10.75 18.78
N THR A 51 6.30 12.07 18.61
CA THR A 51 7.63 12.70 18.71
C THR A 51 8.21 12.53 20.13
N GLU A 52 7.39 12.71 21.16
CA GLU A 52 7.82 12.49 22.56
C GLU A 52 8.23 11.03 22.81
N LEU A 53 7.47 10.06 22.26
CA LEU A 53 7.82 8.64 22.37
C LEU A 53 9.14 8.34 21.68
N VAL A 54 9.33 8.79 20.43
CA VAL A 54 10.58 8.58 19.69
C VAL A 54 11.77 9.25 20.39
N ILE A 55 11.61 10.48 20.89
CA ILE A 55 12.68 11.17 21.62
C ILE A 55 13.04 10.42 22.90
N ASN A 56 12.05 9.95 23.66
CA ASN A 56 12.30 9.16 24.87
C ASN A 56 13.01 7.83 24.56
N ASP A 57 12.59 7.16 23.46
CA ASP A 57 13.24 5.93 23.02
C ASP A 57 14.67 6.19 22.54
N VAL A 58 14.92 7.26 21.77
CA VAL A 58 16.27 7.69 21.39
C VAL A 58 17.16 7.96 22.59
N HIS A 59 16.65 8.61 23.64
CA HIS A 59 17.42 8.87 24.87
C HIS A 59 17.68 7.62 25.72
N ASN A 60 16.84 6.61 25.62
CA ASN A 60 16.95 5.36 26.36
C ASN A 60 17.63 4.22 25.59
N LEU A 61 18.07 4.48 24.36
CA LEU A 61 18.52 3.42 23.45
C LEU A 61 19.80 2.73 23.91
N LYS A 62 19.61 1.44 24.11
CA LYS A 62 20.70 0.47 24.30
C LYS A 62 21.10 -0.25 22.99
N ASN A 63 20.37 -0.02 21.86
CA ASN A 63 20.59 -0.78 20.64
C ASN A 63 20.24 0.04 19.37
N GLU A 64 21.21 0.26 18.48
CA GLU A 64 21.07 1.02 17.23
C GLU A 64 20.05 0.42 16.25
N LEU A 65 19.90 -0.91 16.23
CA LEU A 65 18.94 -1.60 15.35
C LEU A 65 17.49 -1.30 15.73
N MET A 66 17.19 -1.19 17.03
CA MET A 66 15.86 -0.81 17.49
C MET A 66 15.50 0.62 17.08
N LEU A 67 16.48 1.52 17.15
CA LEU A 67 16.29 2.91 16.71
C LEU A 67 15.93 2.99 15.23
N TYR A 68 16.60 2.23 14.39
CA TYR A 68 16.33 2.24 12.95
C TYR A 68 14.91 1.77 12.64
N ASP A 69 14.44 0.69 13.27
CA ASP A 69 13.06 0.19 13.12
C ASP A 69 12.03 1.24 13.59
N ASP A 70 12.26 1.88 14.73
CA ASP A 70 11.37 2.91 15.28
C ASP A 70 11.32 4.16 14.40
N ILE A 71 12.44 4.59 13.82
CA ILE A 71 12.47 5.69 12.85
C ILE A 71 11.69 5.32 11.58
N LEU A 72 11.86 4.12 11.05
CA LEU A 72 11.12 3.67 9.89
C LEU A 72 9.61 3.60 10.17
N ARG A 73 9.22 3.08 11.34
CA ARG A 73 7.81 3.06 11.79
C ARG A 73 7.25 4.47 11.89
N PHE A 74 8.01 5.39 12.48
CA PHE A 74 7.63 6.79 12.56
C PHE A 74 7.41 7.39 11.17
N CYS A 75 8.36 7.23 10.26
CA CYS A 75 8.26 7.75 8.90
C CYS A 75 7.06 7.17 8.12
N LEU A 76 6.75 5.90 8.33
CA LEU A 76 5.67 5.22 7.64
C LEU A 76 4.29 5.52 8.23
N LEU A 77 4.19 5.50 9.58
CA LEU A 77 2.90 5.45 10.29
C LEU A 77 2.48 6.79 10.91
N VAL A 78 3.21 7.88 10.66
CA VAL A 78 2.84 9.20 11.16
C VAL A 78 2.54 10.15 10.02
N LYS A 79 1.48 10.94 10.17
CA LYS A 79 1.03 11.93 9.19
C LYS A 79 0.47 13.17 9.88
N SER A 80 0.49 14.31 9.19
CA SER A 80 -0.08 15.55 9.73
C SER A 80 -1.55 15.36 10.12
N PRO A 81 -1.99 15.95 11.27
CA PRO A 81 -3.40 15.93 11.71
C PRO A 81 -4.39 16.41 10.66
N SER A 82 -3.95 17.28 9.75
CA SER A 82 -4.79 17.77 8.63
C SER A 82 -5.32 16.66 7.71
N PHE A 83 -4.72 15.48 7.76
CA PHE A 83 -5.11 14.31 6.96
C PHE A 83 -5.86 13.25 7.76
N SER A 84 -6.26 13.53 9.01
CA SER A 84 -6.91 12.54 9.90
C SER A 84 -8.20 11.94 9.33
N PHE A 85 -8.88 12.65 8.42
CA PHE A 85 -10.08 12.15 7.74
C PHE A 85 -9.84 10.98 6.78
N GLU A 86 -8.57 10.69 6.44
CA GLU A 86 -8.24 9.60 5.52
C GLU A 86 -8.33 8.22 6.18
N HIS A 87 -8.14 8.14 7.52
CA HIS A 87 -8.16 6.89 8.26
C HIS A 87 -7.29 5.81 7.61
N GLU A 88 -6.03 6.16 7.32
CA GLU A 88 -5.13 5.30 6.57
C GLU A 88 -4.62 4.11 7.41
N TYR A 89 -4.48 3.00 6.74
CA TYR A 89 -3.65 1.88 7.17
C TYR A 89 -2.52 1.71 6.17
N ARG A 90 -1.30 1.61 6.64
CA ARG A 90 -0.11 1.47 5.78
C ARG A 90 0.60 0.17 6.04
N MET A 91 1.19 -0.35 4.98
CA MET A 91 2.10 -1.48 5.03
C MET A 91 3.31 -1.14 4.18
N GLY A 92 4.50 -1.41 4.69
CA GLY A 92 5.76 -1.17 4.01
C GLY A 92 6.80 -2.22 4.37
N ILE A 93 7.77 -2.39 3.49
CA ILE A 93 8.96 -3.20 3.73
C ILE A 93 10.15 -2.28 3.58
N PRO A 94 11.06 -2.19 4.57
CA PRO A 94 12.35 -1.55 4.38
C PRO A 94 13.08 -2.25 3.23
N PHE A 95 13.43 -1.51 2.19
CA PHE A 95 13.95 -2.10 0.96
C PHE A 95 15.29 -1.48 0.57
N GLU A 96 16.24 -2.33 0.23
CA GLU A 96 17.54 -1.96 -0.32
C GLU A 96 17.77 -2.67 -1.66
N ASP A 97 18.63 -2.10 -2.51
CA ASP A 97 18.88 -2.63 -3.86
C ASP A 97 19.45 -4.07 -3.86
N GLN A 98 20.06 -4.51 -2.76
CA GLN A 98 20.54 -5.90 -2.58
C GLN A 98 19.40 -6.94 -2.59
N TYR A 99 18.16 -6.53 -2.35
CA TYR A 99 17.00 -7.44 -2.39
C TYR A 99 16.40 -7.62 -3.79
N LEU A 100 16.91 -6.87 -4.78
CA LEU A 100 16.53 -7.06 -6.18
C LEU A 100 16.92 -8.47 -6.65
N GLY A 101 16.07 -9.07 -7.47
CA GLY A 101 16.29 -10.43 -7.98
C GLY A 101 15.06 -10.99 -8.67
N GLU A 102 14.92 -12.31 -8.65
CA GLU A 102 13.85 -13.00 -9.36
C GLU A 102 12.44 -12.58 -8.93
N ASN A 103 12.24 -12.24 -7.65
CA ASN A 103 10.95 -11.89 -7.08
C ASN A 103 10.67 -10.39 -6.99
N CYS A 104 11.65 -9.55 -7.31
CA CYS A 104 11.50 -8.10 -7.24
C CYS A 104 12.41 -7.41 -8.26
N SER A 105 11.87 -6.48 -9.03
CA SER A 105 12.60 -5.62 -9.95
C SER A 105 12.33 -4.15 -9.68
N LYS A 106 13.30 -3.30 -10.04
CA LYS A 106 13.16 -1.84 -9.98
C LYS A 106 12.66 -1.36 -11.33
N GLU A 107 11.51 -0.71 -11.31
CA GLU A 107 10.87 -0.13 -12.48
C GLU A 107 10.79 1.40 -12.32
N PHE A 108 10.53 2.08 -13.41
CA PHE A 108 10.33 3.53 -13.39
C PHE A 108 9.02 3.88 -14.07
N SER A 109 8.20 4.67 -13.39
CA SER A 109 6.96 5.21 -13.96
C SER A 109 7.06 6.71 -14.16
N LEU A 110 6.37 7.19 -15.20
CA LEU A 110 6.23 8.62 -15.45
C LEU A 110 4.92 9.11 -14.84
N SER A 111 5.00 10.08 -13.93
CA SER A 111 3.84 10.73 -13.33
C SER A 111 3.93 12.24 -13.62
N GLY A 112 3.18 12.69 -14.62
CA GLY A 112 3.36 14.03 -15.18
C GLY A 112 4.78 14.18 -15.76
N THR A 113 5.57 15.11 -15.22
CA THR A 113 6.97 15.35 -15.61
C THR A 113 8.00 14.66 -14.71
N THR A 114 7.52 13.90 -13.69
CA THR A 114 8.41 13.30 -12.69
C THR A 114 8.57 11.81 -12.93
N ILE A 115 9.83 11.36 -13.04
CA ILE A 115 10.18 9.94 -13.05
C ILE A 115 10.20 9.45 -11.61
N ARG A 116 9.39 8.43 -11.32
CA ARG A 116 9.31 7.81 -9.98
C ARG A 116 9.84 6.38 -10.04
N PRO A 117 10.82 6.04 -9.19
CA PRO A 117 11.20 4.64 -9.01
C PRO A 117 10.06 3.88 -8.34
N GLN A 118 9.83 2.67 -8.79
CA GLN A 118 8.84 1.75 -8.25
C GLN A 118 9.47 0.38 -8.10
N LEU A 119 8.97 -0.41 -7.17
CA LEU A 119 9.32 -1.81 -7.01
C LEU A 119 8.19 -2.66 -7.58
N GLU A 120 8.50 -3.47 -8.56
CA GLU A 120 7.60 -4.50 -9.04
C GLU A 120 7.84 -5.77 -8.23
N LEU A 121 6.86 -6.15 -7.41
CA LEU A 121 6.85 -7.44 -6.71
C LEU A 121 6.27 -8.49 -7.65
N LYS A 122 7.13 -9.39 -8.13
CA LYS A 122 6.71 -10.50 -8.97
C LYS A 122 5.98 -11.55 -8.13
N ASN A 123 5.12 -12.33 -8.78
CA ASN A 123 4.31 -13.36 -8.11
C ASN A 123 3.33 -12.82 -7.07
N PHE A 124 2.98 -11.53 -7.15
CA PHE A 124 1.92 -10.99 -6.31
C PHE A 124 0.60 -11.70 -6.64
N PRO A 125 -0.05 -12.35 -5.67
CA PRO A 125 -1.21 -13.21 -5.91
C PRO A 125 -2.49 -12.38 -6.08
N VAL A 126 -2.53 -11.55 -7.12
CA VAL A 126 -3.62 -10.59 -7.42
C VAL A 126 -4.98 -11.29 -7.39
N ARG A 127 -5.07 -12.51 -7.94
CA ARG A 127 -6.31 -13.28 -8.03
C ARG A 127 -6.93 -13.59 -6.68
N ASP A 128 -6.08 -13.85 -5.69
CA ASP A 128 -6.50 -14.32 -4.38
C ASP A 128 -6.70 -13.19 -3.38
N ILE A 129 -6.11 -12.03 -3.65
CA ILE A 129 -6.07 -10.89 -2.73
C ILE A 129 -7.16 -9.85 -3.03
N ILE A 130 -7.58 -9.69 -4.30
CA ILE A 130 -8.63 -8.74 -4.65
C ILE A 130 -10.01 -9.29 -4.26
N GLU A 131 -10.71 -8.54 -3.41
CA GLU A 131 -12.09 -8.85 -3.00
C GLU A 131 -13.13 -8.07 -3.80
N GLU A 132 -12.84 -6.80 -4.11
CA GLU A 132 -13.79 -5.93 -4.79
C GLU A 132 -13.06 -4.82 -5.55
N ILE A 133 -13.60 -4.41 -6.68
CA ILE A 133 -13.21 -3.21 -7.41
C ILE A 133 -14.44 -2.32 -7.56
N THR A 134 -14.46 -1.21 -6.84
CA THR A 134 -15.57 -0.25 -6.86
C THR A 134 -15.24 0.90 -7.80
N ILE A 135 -16.01 1.05 -8.88
CA ILE A 135 -15.86 2.14 -9.84
C ILE A 135 -16.45 3.43 -9.25
N SER A 136 -15.75 4.55 -9.44
CA SER A 136 -16.20 5.87 -8.99
C SER A 136 -17.61 6.19 -9.47
N PRO A 137 -18.45 6.84 -8.63
CA PRO A 137 -19.79 7.25 -9.01
C PRO A 137 -19.79 8.36 -10.09
N PHE A 138 -18.64 9.00 -10.33
CA PHE A 138 -18.49 10.01 -11.40
C PHE A 138 -18.24 9.36 -12.78
N VAL A 139 -17.89 8.07 -12.81
CA VAL A 139 -17.72 7.31 -14.06
C VAL A 139 -19.07 6.71 -14.45
N THR A 140 -19.74 7.37 -15.38
CA THR A 140 -21.09 6.98 -15.81
C THR A 140 -21.10 6.00 -17.00
N SER A 141 -19.94 5.70 -17.59
CA SER A 141 -19.83 4.86 -18.76
C SER A 141 -19.87 3.38 -18.41
N GLU A 142 -20.88 2.67 -18.86
CA GLU A 142 -20.91 1.19 -18.80
C GLU A 142 -19.73 0.55 -19.51
N LEU A 143 -19.18 1.19 -20.53
CA LEU A 143 -17.99 0.70 -21.25
C LEU A 143 -16.77 0.61 -20.31
N THR A 144 -16.65 1.50 -19.33
CA THR A 144 -15.56 1.43 -18.34
C THR A 144 -15.68 0.17 -17.49
N LYS A 145 -16.89 -0.18 -17.04
CA LYS A 145 -17.13 -1.40 -16.28
C LYS A 145 -16.80 -2.63 -17.11
N ILE A 146 -17.28 -2.69 -18.35
CA ILE A 146 -17.00 -3.79 -19.28
C ILE A 146 -15.50 -3.90 -19.53
N GLY A 147 -14.80 -2.79 -19.79
CA GLY A 147 -13.36 -2.79 -20.01
C GLY A 147 -12.56 -3.31 -18.80
N ILE A 148 -12.96 -2.95 -17.58
CA ILE A 148 -12.34 -3.49 -16.35
C ILE A 148 -12.62 -4.99 -16.23
N GLN A 149 -13.85 -5.43 -16.48
CA GLN A 149 -14.23 -6.84 -16.42
C GLN A 149 -13.43 -7.69 -17.42
N GLU A 150 -13.30 -7.24 -18.65
CA GLU A 150 -12.49 -7.91 -19.70
C GLU A 150 -11.00 -7.96 -19.30
N LEU A 151 -10.46 -6.87 -18.74
CA LEU A 151 -9.10 -6.87 -18.23
C LEU A 151 -8.91 -7.92 -17.13
N LEU A 152 -9.84 -8.00 -16.18
CA LEU A 152 -9.79 -8.98 -15.09
C LEU A 152 -9.87 -10.43 -15.63
N ILE A 153 -10.76 -10.70 -16.56
CA ILE A 153 -10.88 -12.00 -17.23
C ILE A 153 -9.54 -12.37 -17.87
N SER A 154 -8.90 -11.44 -18.60
CA SER A 154 -7.59 -11.68 -19.21
C SER A 154 -6.48 -12.01 -18.21
N LYS A 155 -6.65 -11.59 -16.96
CA LYS A 155 -5.75 -11.90 -15.82
C LYS A 155 -6.21 -13.10 -15.00
N GLY A 156 -7.32 -13.74 -15.39
CA GLY A 156 -7.91 -14.90 -14.67
C GLY A 156 -8.54 -14.51 -13.32
N ILE A 157 -9.05 -13.30 -13.19
CA ILE A 157 -9.79 -12.81 -12.03
C ILE A 157 -11.27 -12.79 -12.38
N SER A 158 -12.15 -13.16 -11.43
CA SER A 158 -13.60 -13.11 -11.66
C SER A 158 -14.06 -11.68 -11.95
N PRO A 159 -14.84 -11.44 -13.01
CA PRO A 159 -15.44 -10.14 -13.28
C PRO A 159 -16.49 -9.72 -12.24
N ASP A 160 -16.99 -10.66 -11.42
CA ASP A 160 -18.02 -10.43 -10.41
C ASP A 160 -17.54 -9.55 -9.24
N VAL A 161 -16.22 -9.34 -9.13
CA VAL A 161 -15.65 -8.44 -8.13
C VAL A 161 -15.85 -6.96 -8.49
N VAL A 162 -16.31 -6.63 -9.72
CA VAL A 162 -16.48 -5.25 -10.20
C VAL A 162 -17.88 -4.74 -9.86
N ARG A 163 -17.92 -3.63 -9.14
CA ARG A 163 -19.17 -2.96 -8.72
C ARG A 163 -19.14 -1.46 -9.05
N LEU A 164 -20.31 -0.90 -9.24
CA LEU A 164 -20.47 0.56 -9.28
C LEU A 164 -20.66 1.09 -7.86
N SER A 165 -20.07 2.24 -7.56
CA SER A 165 -20.27 2.91 -6.28
C SER A 165 -21.73 3.30 -6.09
N GLN A 166 -22.27 2.99 -4.92
CA GLN A 166 -23.63 3.40 -4.51
C GLN A 166 -23.62 4.72 -3.72
N ILE A 167 -22.45 5.35 -3.57
CA ILE A 167 -22.34 6.63 -2.84
C ILE A 167 -22.98 7.73 -3.70
N PRO A 168 -23.98 8.44 -3.17
CA PRO A 168 -24.65 9.50 -3.93
C PRO A 168 -23.69 10.66 -4.23
N ILE A 169 -23.72 11.15 -5.46
CA ILE A 169 -23.01 12.36 -5.87
C ILE A 169 -23.82 13.55 -5.31
N ARG A 170 -23.24 14.29 -4.39
CA ARG A 170 -23.80 15.53 -3.85
C ARG A 170 -23.02 16.73 -4.35
#